data_472b0e588302db2fa8a33e027658ae4f
#
_entry.id   472b0e588302db2fa8a33e027658ae4f
#
_cell.length_a   1.000
_cell.length_b   1.000
_cell.length_c   1.000
_cell.angle_alpha   90.00
_cell.angle_beta   90.00
_cell.angle_gamma   90.00
#
_symmetry.space_group_name_H-M   'P 1'
#
loop_
_entity.id
_entity.type
_entity.pdbx_description
1 polymer ?
#
loop_
_entity_poly.entity_id
_entity_poly.type
_entity_poly.pdbx_seq_one_letter_code
_entity_poly.pdbx_strand_id
1 'polypeptide(L)'
;MKRDNKIKVCRILAVVFLCFWTISGVRVLAQNATSILDKAASAYEDSNGLTAYFTMQTRSDVQKVSESFDGTVDIKGDKFVLKTPDMITWFDGTTQWSFVERNEEVNVSTPTGEELQATNPALLLRSYEKGFTAKYKGESTSPSGKAAHDIELVPKKKSDIVRVELQIEKFSGLPASIAVFSKNGISSTIRISKMKTGVNQPDSYFVFNEKDYPDAEIIDLR
;
A
#
# COMPACT_ATOMS: atom_id res chain seq x y z
N MET A 1 -9.77 63.17 -20.87
CA MET A 1 -8.91 62.58 -19.80
C MET A 1 -9.65 61.68 -18.78
N LYS A 2 -10.96 61.38 -18.91
CA LYS A 2 -11.72 60.51 -17.98
C LYS A 2 -12.06 59.10 -18.56
N ARG A 3 -11.79 58.88 -19.84
CA ARG A 3 -12.18 57.61 -20.53
C ARG A 3 -11.07 56.55 -20.44
N ASP A 4 -9.81 56.94 -20.37
CA ASP A 4 -8.68 55.99 -20.35
C ASP A 4 -8.45 55.29 -19.01
N ASN A 5 -8.89 55.91 -17.89
CA ASN A 5 -8.79 55.30 -16.57
C ASN A 5 -9.79 54.17 -16.34
N LYS A 6 -10.98 54.20 -16.99
CA LYS A 6 -11.98 53.11 -16.86
C LYS A 6 -11.53 51.83 -17.57
N ILE A 7 -10.81 51.99 -18.71
CA ILE A 7 -10.31 50.82 -19.48
C ILE A 7 -9.13 50.16 -18.76
N LYS A 8 -8.26 50.93 -18.09
CA LYS A 8 -7.14 50.40 -17.29
C LYS A 8 -7.64 49.66 -16.03
N VAL A 9 -8.65 50.19 -15.33
CA VAL A 9 -9.25 49.56 -14.16
C VAL A 9 -9.98 48.29 -14.54
N CYS A 10 -10.70 48.23 -15.67
CA CYS A 10 -11.38 47.06 -16.16
C CYS A 10 -10.42 45.92 -16.58
N ARG A 11 -9.25 46.28 -17.17
CA ARG A 11 -8.18 45.29 -17.52
C ARG A 11 -7.48 44.74 -16.28
N ILE A 12 -7.25 45.55 -15.24
CA ILE A 12 -6.65 45.09 -13.99
C ILE A 12 -7.61 44.19 -13.23
N LEU A 13 -8.91 44.51 -13.19
CA LEU A 13 -9.93 43.63 -12.59
C LEU A 13 -10.10 42.31 -13.33
N ALA A 14 -9.99 42.28 -14.67
CA ALA A 14 -10.06 41.07 -15.46
C ALA A 14 -8.85 40.15 -15.21
N VAL A 15 -7.65 40.70 -15.04
CA VAL A 15 -6.42 39.92 -14.75
C VAL A 15 -6.46 39.36 -13.34
N VAL A 16 -6.95 40.12 -12.34
CA VAL A 16 -7.11 39.65 -10.97
C VAL A 16 -8.17 38.53 -10.88
N PHE A 17 -9.25 38.60 -11.69
CA PHE A 17 -10.29 37.52 -11.72
C PHE A 17 -9.80 36.26 -12.41
N LEU A 18 -8.89 36.37 -13.41
CA LEU A 18 -8.28 35.18 -14.07
C LEU A 18 -7.29 34.45 -13.15
N CYS A 19 -6.60 35.14 -12.25
CA CYS A 19 -5.64 34.53 -11.30
C CYS A 19 -6.33 33.75 -10.16
N PHE A 20 -7.61 34.03 -9.86
CA PHE A 20 -8.35 33.32 -8.79
C PHE A 20 -8.92 31.96 -9.22
N TRP A 21 -8.98 31.65 -10.52
CA TRP A 21 -9.55 30.40 -11.01
C TRP A 21 -8.54 29.25 -11.15
N THR A 22 -7.24 29.52 -11.04
CA THR A 22 -6.20 28.49 -11.24
C THR A 22 -5.80 27.76 -9.96
N ILE A 23 -6.25 28.20 -8.76
CA ILE A 23 -5.84 27.61 -7.46
C ILE A 23 -6.79 26.50 -7.00
N SER A 24 -7.97 26.37 -7.61
CA SER A 24 -9.00 25.42 -7.16
C SER A 24 -8.75 23.96 -7.60
N GLY A 25 -8.00 23.73 -8.68
CA GLY A 25 -7.83 22.40 -9.27
C GLY A 25 -6.99 21.44 -8.43
N VAL A 26 -5.96 21.93 -7.76
CA VAL A 26 -5.02 21.07 -7.01
C VAL A 26 -5.64 20.56 -5.70
N ARG A 27 -6.49 21.32 -5.06
CA ARG A 27 -7.16 20.92 -3.82
C ARG A 27 -8.22 19.84 -4.04
N VAL A 28 -8.92 19.87 -5.17
CA VAL A 28 -9.96 18.86 -5.51
C VAL A 28 -9.33 17.49 -5.77
N LEU A 29 -8.17 17.43 -6.42
CA LEU A 29 -7.49 16.17 -6.71
C LEU A 29 -6.89 15.53 -5.44
N ALA A 30 -6.36 16.32 -4.52
CA ALA A 30 -5.85 15.83 -3.24
C ALA A 30 -6.98 15.31 -2.34
N GLN A 31 -8.11 16.02 -2.28
CA GLN A 31 -9.28 15.61 -1.51
C GLN A 31 -9.90 14.31 -2.04
N ASN A 32 -9.86 14.08 -3.37
CA ASN A 32 -10.28 12.82 -3.96
C ASN A 32 -9.37 11.65 -3.55
N ALA A 33 -8.04 11.81 -3.54
CA ALA A 33 -7.12 10.76 -3.15
C ALA A 33 -7.33 10.33 -1.69
N THR A 34 -7.41 11.28 -0.76
CA THR A 34 -7.69 11.01 0.66
C THR A 34 -9.01 10.28 0.84
N SER A 35 -10.10 10.78 0.24
CA SER A 35 -11.42 10.12 0.35
C SER A 35 -11.44 8.69 -0.19
N ILE A 36 -10.67 8.39 -1.25
CA ILE A 36 -10.55 7.04 -1.80
C ILE A 36 -9.77 6.14 -0.84
N LEU A 37 -8.68 6.63 -0.26
CA LEU A 37 -7.86 5.87 0.67
C LEU A 37 -8.59 5.62 2.01
N ASP A 38 -9.36 6.58 2.51
CA ASP A 38 -10.19 6.43 3.71
C ASP A 38 -11.27 5.36 3.49
N LYS A 39 -11.92 5.36 2.31
CA LYS A 39 -12.85 4.30 1.94
C LYS A 39 -12.18 2.94 1.81
N ALA A 40 -10.95 2.90 1.30
CA ALA A 40 -10.19 1.66 1.20
C ALA A 40 -9.80 1.12 2.59
N ALA A 41 -9.43 1.99 3.52
CA ALA A 41 -9.17 1.62 4.91
C ALA A 41 -10.43 1.06 5.58
N SER A 42 -11.58 1.74 5.42
CA SER A 42 -12.87 1.26 5.95
C SER A 42 -13.28 -0.08 5.33
N ALA A 43 -13.18 -0.24 4.01
CA ALA A 43 -13.51 -1.49 3.32
C ALA A 43 -12.64 -2.65 3.81
N TYR A 44 -11.38 -2.38 4.14
CA TYR A 44 -10.49 -3.35 4.75
C TYR A 44 -10.94 -3.71 6.17
N GLU A 45 -11.26 -2.73 7.02
CA GLU A 45 -11.73 -2.95 8.39
C GLU A 45 -13.04 -3.73 8.43
N ASP A 46 -13.98 -3.40 7.55
CA ASP A 46 -15.28 -4.05 7.42
C ASP A 46 -15.20 -5.47 6.82
N SER A 47 -14.04 -5.86 6.29
CA SER A 47 -13.87 -7.14 5.60
C SER A 47 -14.01 -8.37 6.50
N ASN A 48 -13.95 -8.22 7.83
CA ASN A 48 -13.94 -9.33 8.80
C ASN A 48 -12.88 -10.40 8.50
N GLY A 49 -11.72 -9.96 8.07
CA GLY A 49 -10.64 -10.81 7.58
C GLY A 49 -10.70 -11.05 6.08
N LEU A 50 -9.55 -11.20 5.48
CA LEU A 50 -9.41 -11.44 4.05
C LEU A 50 -8.28 -12.42 3.74
N THR A 51 -8.44 -13.13 2.62
CA THR A 51 -7.38 -13.89 1.96
C THR A 51 -7.11 -13.26 0.61
N ALA A 52 -5.86 -12.96 0.31
CA ALA A 52 -5.44 -12.47 -0.99
C ALA A 52 -4.38 -13.39 -1.61
N TYR A 53 -4.52 -13.65 -2.92
CA TYR A 53 -3.53 -14.29 -3.77
C TYR A 53 -2.85 -13.20 -4.58
N PHE A 54 -1.53 -13.18 -4.60
CA PHE A 54 -0.78 -12.13 -5.27
C PHE A 54 0.42 -12.67 -6.01
N THR A 55 0.88 -11.91 -6.99
CA THR A 55 2.20 -12.03 -7.60
C THR A 55 3.03 -10.83 -7.15
N MET A 56 4.20 -11.07 -6.59
CA MET A 56 5.20 -10.06 -6.31
C MET A 56 6.26 -10.08 -7.39
N GLN A 57 6.60 -8.92 -7.91
CA GLN A 57 7.69 -8.71 -8.86
C GLN A 57 8.65 -7.67 -8.31
N THR A 58 9.91 -8.03 -8.18
CA THR A 58 11.00 -7.10 -7.84
C THR A 58 11.89 -6.92 -9.07
N ARG A 59 12.18 -5.66 -9.40
CA ARG A 59 13.02 -5.28 -10.53
C ARG A 59 14.13 -4.33 -10.05
N SER A 60 15.35 -4.59 -10.48
CA SER A 60 16.48 -3.68 -10.33
C SER A 60 16.83 -3.06 -11.68
N ASP A 61 16.63 -1.75 -11.81
CA ASP A 61 17.00 -1.02 -13.02
C ASP A 61 18.52 -0.89 -13.17
N VAL A 62 19.25 -0.95 -12.06
CA VAL A 62 20.73 -0.90 -12.04
C VAL A 62 21.33 -2.22 -12.52
N GLN A 63 20.89 -3.34 -11.93
CA GLN A 63 21.39 -4.68 -12.24
C GLN A 63 20.74 -5.31 -13.48
N LYS A 64 19.65 -4.72 -13.99
CA LYS A 64 18.84 -5.23 -15.11
C LYS A 64 18.29 -6.64 -14.87
N VAL A 65 17.99 -6.96 -13.61
CA VAL A 65 17.37 -8.24 -13.20
C VAL A 65 15.93 -8.00 -12.76
N SER A 66 15.10 -9.03 -12.93
CA SER A 66 13.73 -9.06 -12.44
C SER A 66 13.44 -10.45 -11.90
N GLU A 67 12.89 -10.50 -10.70
CA GLU A 67 12.44 -11.71 -10.03
C GLU A 67 10.95 -11.61 -9.77
N SER A 68 10.27 -12.75 -9.79
CA SER A 68 8.83 -12.80 -9.53
C SER A 68 8.46 -14.10 -8.84
N PHE A 69 7.55 -14.01 -7.88
CA PHE A 69 6.96 -15.17 -7.21
C PHE A 69 5.49 -14.92 -6.88
N ASP A 70 4.76 -15.99 -6.68
CA ASP A 70 3.38 -15.96 -6.22
C ASP A 70 3.33 -16.21 -4.71
N GLY A 71 2.33 -15.63 -4.05
CA GLY A 71 2.13 -15.80 -2.63
C GLY A 71 0.66 -15.68 -2.24
N THR A 72 0.41 -16.00 -0.97
CA THR A 72 -0.89 -15.78 -0.34
C THR A 72 -0.72 -15.03 0.97
N VAL A 73 -1.69 -14.22 1.31
CA VAL A 73 -1.75 -13.56 2.61
C VAL A 73 -3.16 -13.69 3.19
N ASP A 74 -3.25 -14.15 4.44
CA ASP A 74 -4.45 -14.11 5.25
C ASP A 74 -4.30 -12.99 6.28
N ILE A 75 -5.28 -12.11 6.38
CA ILE A 75 -5.22 -10.95 7.27
C ILE A 75 -6.50 -10.84 8.09
N LYS A 76 -6.37 -10.52 9.39
CA LYS A 76 -7.47 -10.22 10.29
C LYS A 76 -7.05 -9.14 11.29
N GLY A 77 -7.58 -7.93 11.12
CA GLY A 77 -7.12 -6.77 11.88
C GLY A 77 -5.63 -6.51 11.64
N ASP A 78 -4.81 -6.55 12.68
CA ASP A 78 -3.36 -6.37 12.58
C ASP A 78 -2.61 -7.69 12.35
N LYS A 79 -3.28 -8.85 12.50
CA LYS A 79 -2.70 -10.18 12.38
C LYS A 79 -2.62 -10.60 10.92
N PHE A 80 -1.58 -11.35 10.57
CA PHE A 80 -1.47 -11.92 9.23
C PHE A 80 -0.69 -13.25 9.20
N VAL A 81 -0.95 -14.04 8.16
CA VAL A 81 -0.11 -15.13 7.71
C VAL A 81 0.25 -14.88 6.25
N LEU A 82 1.52 -14.70 5.98
CA LEU A 82 2.08 -14.50 4.64
C LEU A 82 2.81 -15.78 4.22
N LYS A 83 2.44 -16.33 3.06
CA LYS A 83 3.08 -17.53 2.48
C LYS A 83 3.68 -17.18 1.13
N THR A 84 4.97 -17.42 1.00
CA THR A 84 5.74 -17.31 -0.24
C THR A 84 6.40 -18.66 -0.54
N PRO A 85 7.04 -18.89 -1.69
CA PRO A 85 7.71 -20.15 -2.00
C PRO A 85 8.80 -20.57 -1.01
N ASP A 86 9.49 -19.59 -0.41
CA ASP A 86 10.67 -19.86 0.43
C ASP A 86 10.43 -19.59 1.92
N MET A 87 9.28 -18.97 2.29
CA MET A 87 9.07 -18.51 3.65
C MET A 87 7.58 -18.45 4.01
N ILE A 88 7.27 -18.81 5.25
CA ILE A 88 5.97 -18.55 5.87
C ILE A 88 6.18 -17.61 7.06
N THR A 89 5.42 -16.52 7.10
CA THR A 89 5.45 -15.56 8.21
C THR A 89 4.10 -15.49 8.89
N TRP A 90 4.07 -15.69 10.20
CA TRP A 90 2.92 -15.44 11.08
C TRP A 90 3.16 -14.18 11.89
N PHE A 91 2.12 -13.43 12.11
CA PHE A 91 2.13 -12.27 13.01
C PHE A 91 0.81 -12.20 13.78
N ASP A 92 0.89 -12.25 15.11
CA ASP A 92 -0.28 -12.26 15.99
C ASP A 92 -0.75 -10.89 16.48
N GLY A 93 -0.11 -9.84 15.98
CA GLY A 93 -0.30 -8.44 16.41
C GLY A 93 0.83 -7.92 17.31
N THR A 94 1.76 -8.79 17.76
CA THR A 94 2.88 -8.43 18.62
C THR A 94 4.15 -9.15 18.18
N THR A 95 4.09 -10.47 18.08
CA THR A 95 5.22 -11.34 17.74
C THR A 95 5.12 -11.78 16.29
N GLN A 96 6.24 -11.78 15.61
CA GLN A 96 6.40 -12.33 14.27
C GLN A 96 7.27 -13.58 14.31
N TRP A 97 6.82 -14.62 13.62
CA TRP A 97 7.56 -15.85 13.35
C TRP A 97 7.76 -15.97 11.85
N SER A 98 8.99 -16.14 11.41
CA SER A 98 9.33 -16.31 10.00
C SER A 98 10.06 -17.63 9.80
N PHE A 99 9.36 -18.63 9.27
CA PHE A 99 9.93 -19.93 8.93
C PHE A 99 10.53 -19.87 7.54
N VAL A 100 11.82 -20.18 7.45
CA VAL A 100 12.57 -20.28 6.19
C VAL A 100 12.74 -21.77 5.86
N GLU A 101 11.99 -22.25 4.86
CA GLU A 101 11.89 -23.66 4.53
C GLU A 101 13.25 -24.29 4.22
N ARG A 102 14.11 -23.58 3.47
CA ARG A 102 15.41 -24.09 3.06
C ARG A 102 16.36 -24.44 4.22
N ASN A 103 16.27 -23.67 5.32
CA ASN A 103 17.15 -23.82 6.47
C ASN A 103 16.47 -24.55 7.64
N GLU A 104 15.15 -24.78 7.54
CA GLU A 104 14.32 -25.27 8.64
C GLU A 104 14.45 -24.42 9.91
N GLU A 105 14.56 -23.07 9.73
CA GLU A 105 14.75 -22.11 10.82
C GLU A 105 13.51 -21.25 11.00
N VAL A 106 13.15 -20.98 12.26
CA VAL A 106 12.09 -20.04 12.64
C VAL A 106 12.70 -18.86 13.38
N ASN A 107 12.71 -17.69 12.76
CA ASN A 107 13.12 -16.46 13.40
C ASN A 107 11.95 -15.83 14.13
N VAL A 108 12.09 -15.58 15.44
CA VAL A 108 11.10 -14.93 16.29
C VAL A 108 11.52 -13.49 16.56
N SER A 109 10.68 -12.52 16.27
CA SER A 109 10.98 -11.11 16.45
C SER A 109 9.76 -10.30 16.91
N THR A 110 10.00 -9.07 17.37
CA THR A 110 8.96 -8.07 17.62
C THR A 110 9.18 -6.92 16.65
N PRO A 111 8.53 -6.94 15.46
CA PRO A 111 8.81 -5.98 14.41
C PRO A 111 8.37 -4.58 14.78
N THR A 112 9.11 -3.57 14.30
CA THR A 112 8.72 -2.16 14.43
C THR A 112 7.57 -1.80 13.49
N GLY A 113 6.92 -0.65 13.73
CA GLY A 113 5.86 -0.18 12.86
C GLY A 113 6.30 0.05 11.40
N GLU A 114 7.58 0.40 11.16
CA GLU A 114 8.12 0.58 9.80
C GLU A 114 8.31 -0.76 9.09
N GLU A 115 8.82 -1.78 9.79
CA GLU A 115 8.97 -3.14 9.26
C GLU A 115 7.60 -3.78 8.95
N LEU A 116 6.61 -3.57 9.82
CA LEU A 116 5.25 -4.04 9.59
C LEU A 116 4.59 -3.38 8.37
N GLN A 117 4.84 -2.10 8.10
CA GLN A 117 4.33 -1.43 6.90
C GLN A 117 4.86 -2.05 5.60
N ALA A 118 6.09 -2.58 5.63
CA ALA A 118 6.68 -3.25 4.48
C ALA A 118 6.07 -4.64 4.23
N THR A 119 5.60 -5.32 5.27
CA THR A 119 5.05 -6.69 5.20
C THR A 119 3.52 -6.72 5.16
N ASN A 120 2.84 -5.70 5.71
CA ASN A 120 1.38 -5.59 5.73
C ASN A 120 0.89 -4.32 5.02
N PRO A 121 0.48 -4.42 3.74
CA PRO A 121 -0.03 -3.27 2.98
C PRO A 121 -1.26 -2.59 3.60
N ALA A 122 -2.03 -3.29 4.43
CA ALA A 122 -3.17 -2.70 5.12
C ALA A 122 -2.75 -1.62 6.15
N LEU A 123 -1.59 -1.78 6.76
CA LEU A 123 -1.04 -0.75 7.65
C LEU A 123 -0.67 0.52 6.88
N LEU A 124 -0.26 0.39 5.62
CA LEU A 124 -0.03 1.54 4.75
C LEU A 124 -1.32 2.33 4.53
N LEU A 125 -2.45 1.66 4.27
CA LEU A 125 -3.76 2.33 4.09
C LEU A 125 -4.23 3.06 5.35
N ARG A 126 -3.94 2.54 6.54
CA ARG A 126 -4.33 3.15 7.82
C ARG A 126 -3.42 4.29 8.26
N SER A 127 -2.17 4.30 7.82
CA SER A 127 -1.15 5.21 8.34
C SER A 127 -0.50 6.11 7.30
N TYR A 128 -0.94 6.04 6.02
CA TYR A 128 -0.32 6.81 4.93
C TYR A 128 -0.23 8.31 5.24
N GLU A 129 -1.23 8.89 5.88
CA GLU A 129 -1.27 10.32 6.20
C GLU A 129 -0.10 10.78 7.07
N LYS A 130 0.42 9.92 7.95
CA LYS A 130 1.55 10.24 8.82
C LYS A 130 2.86 10.40 8.03
N GLY A 131 3.04 9.56 7.00
CA GLY A 131 4.31 9.44 6.25
C GLY A 131 4.27 10.01 4.83
N PHE A 132 3.10 10.11 4.21
CA PHE A 132 2.96 10.39 2.79
C PHE A 132 1.94 11.49 2.48
N THR A 133 2.13 12.12 1.33
CA THR A 133 1.14 12.98 0.68
C THR A 133 0.51 12.17 -0.46
N ALA A 134 -0.83 12.07 -0.46
CA ALA A 134 -1.56 11.36 -1.49
C ALA A 134 -1.89 12.28 -2.68
N LYS A 135 -1.74 11.76 -3.90
CA LYS A 135 -2.09 12.42 -5.15
C LYS A 135 -2.95 11.50 -5.99
N TYR A 136 -4.10 11.98 -6.42
CA TYR A 136 -4.92 11.27 -7.38
C TYR A 136 -4.34 11.39 -8.79
N LYS A 137 -4.14 10.26 -9.46
CA LYS A 137 -3.52 10.17 -10.79
C LYS A 137 -4.52 9.93 -11.92
N GLY A 138 -5.75 9.54 -11.56
CA GLY A 138 -6.80 9.23 -12.53
C GLY A 138 -7.43 7.86 -12.32
N GLU A 139 -7.98 7.34 -13.38
CA GLU A 139 -8.65 6.04 -13.42
C GLU A 139 -7.94 5.11 -14.40
N SER A 140 -7.95 3.83 -14.07
CA SER A 140 -7.34 2.79 -14.89
C SER A 140 -8.11 1.48 -14.78
N THR A 141 -7.52 0.43 -15.34
CA THR A 141 -8.00 -0.94 -15.19
C THR A 141 -7.00 -1.72 -14.35
N SER A 142 -7.49 -2.38 -13.31
CA SER A 142 -6.69 -3.24 -12.43
C SER A 142 -6.18 -4.49 -13.17
N PRO A 143 -5.20 -5.23 -12.60
CA PRO A 143 -4.73 -6.50 -13.17
C PRO A 143 -5.85 -7.54 -13.36
N SER A 144 -6.91 -7.46 -12.55
CA SER A 144 -8.11 -8.32 -12.67
C SER A 144 -9.13 -7.86 -13.71
N GLY A 145 -8.84 -6.78 -14.47
CA GLY A 145 -9.73 -6.23 -15.50
C GLY A 145 -10.83 -5.31 -14.97
N LYS A 146 -10.81 -4.93 -13.68
CA LYS A 146 -11.83 -4.07 -13.07
C LYS A 146 -11.41 -2.61 -13.06
N ALA A 147 -12.40 -1.69 -13.08
CA ALA A 147 -12.14 -0.26 -12.97
C ALA A 147 -11.49 0.08 -11.62
N ALA A 148 -10.43 0.88 -11.65
CA ALA A 148 -9.65 1.26 -10.50
C ALA A 148 -9.33 2.75 -10.48
N HIS A 149 -9.02 3.27 -9.30
CA HIS A 149 -8.42 4.57 -9.07
C HIS A 149 -6.91 4.42 -8.90
N ASP A 150 -6.14 5.27 -9.57
CA ASP A 150 -4.70 5.35 -9.43
C ASP A 150 -4.32 6.46 -8.44
N ILE A 151 -3.53 6.10 -7.44
CA ILE A 151 -3.08 7.01 -6.39
C ILE A 151 -1.56 6.90 -6.26
N GLU A 152 -0.89 8.04 -6.19
CA GLU A 152 0.52 8.15 -5.88
C GLU A 152 0.69 8.67 -4.44
N LEU A 153 1.47 7.96 -3.64
CA LEU A 153 1.91 8.38 -2.31
C LEU A 153 3.36 8.84 -2.39
N VAL A 154 3.61 10.09 -1.99
CA VAL A 154 4.96 10.68 -1.97
C VAL A 154 5.37 10.90 -0.51
N PRO A 155 6.55 10.40 -0.07
CA PRO A 155 7.01 10.59 1.30
C PRO A 155 7.09 12.07 1.68
N LYS A 156 6.60 12.42 2.88
CA LYS A 156 6.67 13.79 3.45
C LYS A 156 8.07 14.13 3.96
N LYS A 157 8.85 13.14 4.34
CA LYS A 157 10.22 13.27 4.86
C LYS A 157 11.21 12.55 3.97
N LYS A 158 12.49 12.82 4.16
CA LYS A 158 13.58 12.10 3.48
C LYS A 158 13.45 10.60 3.78
N SER A 159 13.35 9.80 2.74
CA SER A 159 13.15 8.35 2.79
C SER A 159 13.90 7.71 1.65
N ASP A 160 14.20 6.41 1.73
CA ASP A 160 14.71 5.64 0.60
C ASP A 160 13.61 5.32 -0.43
N ILE A 161 12.35 5.38 -0.01
CA ILE A 161 11.21 5.31 -0.93
C ILE A 161 11.09 6.63 -1.68
N VAL A 162 10.97 6.56 -3.00
CA VAL A 162 10.71 7.71 -3.90
C VAL A 162 9.21 7.98 -3.97
N ARG A 163 8.43 6.93 -4.17
CA ARG A 163 6.97 6.96 -4.23
C ARG A 163 6.38 5.56 -4.07
N VAL A 164 5.11 5.50 -3.71
CA VAL A 164 4.28 4.30 -3.79
C VAL A 164 3.13 4.57 -4.74
N GLU A 165 2.85 3.66 -5.66
CA GLU A 165 1.71 3.70 -6.56
C GLU A 165 0.69 2.65 -6.13
N LEU A 166 -0.57 3.05 -6.00
CA LEU A 166 -1.68 2.21 -5.57
C LEU A 166 -2.76 2.19 -6.64
N GLN A 167 -3.30 1.01 -6.93
CA GLN A 167 -4.56 0.86 -7.65
C GLN A 167 -5.62 0.36 -6.67
N ILE A 168 -6.71 1.14 -6.49
CA ILE A 168 -7.84 0.79 -5.64
C ILE A 168 -9.04 0.48 -6.53
N GLU A 169 -9.57 -0.73 -6.46
CA GLU A 169 -10.76 -1.10 -7.24
C GLU A 169 -11.96 -0.26 -6.82
N LYS A 170 -12.68 0.29 -7.79
CA LYS A 170 -13.81 1.19 -7.54
C LYS A 170 -14.97 0.51 -6.82
N PHE A 171 -15.24 -0.73 -7.13
CA PHE A 171 -16.38 -1.47 -6.58
C PHE A 171 -16.12 -2.00 -5.18
N SER A 172 -14.99 -2.68 -4.97
CA SER A 172 -14.65 -3.28 -3.67
C SER A 172 -14.05 -2.27 -2.70
N GLY A 173 -13.46 -1.17 -3.19
CA GLY A 173 -12.66 -0.27 -2.39
C GLY A 173 -11.29 -0.84 -1.96
N LEU A 174 -10.97 -2.08 -2.35
CA LEU A 174 -9.76 -2.77 -1.92
C LEU A 174 -8.60 -2.59 -2.91
N PRO A 175 -7.34 -2.67 -2.44
CA PRO A 175 -6.17 -2.60 -3.31
C PRO A 175 -6.15 -3.73 -4.32
N ALA A 176 -5.81 -3.43 -5.58
CA ALA A 176 -5.56 -4.39 -6.64
C ALA A 176 -4.08 -4.47 -7.00
N SER A 177 -3.33 -3.38 -6.80
CA SER A 177 -1.89 -3.34 -7.01
C SER A 177 -1.24 -2.32 -6.10
N ILE A 178 -0.02 -2.64 -5.65
CA ILE A 178 0.84 -1.78 -4.84
C ILE A 178 2.24 -1.84 -5.43
N ALA A 179 2.79 -0.71 -5.86
CA ALA A 179 4.16 -0.63 -6.38
C ALA A 179 4.98 0.36 -5.56
N VAL A 180 6.12 -0.08 -5.05
CA VAL A 180 7.07 0.72 -4.26
C VAL A 180 8.30 0.98 -5.12
N PHE A 181 8.70 2.25 -5.24
CA PHE A 181 9.89 2.67 -5.97
C PHE A 181 10.93 3.26 -5.01
N SER A 182 12.14 2.73 -5.04
CA SER A 182 13.23 3.11 -4.15
C SER A 182 14.34 3.86 -4.89
N LYS A 183 15.10 4.68 -4.16
CA LYS A 183 16.20 5.51 -4.71
C LYS A 183 17.34 4.71 -5.30
N ASN A 184 17.55 3.48 -4.83
CA ASN A 184 18.58 2.57 -5.35
C ASN A 184 18.21 1.93 -6.70
N GLY A 185 17.10 2.36 -7.33
CA GLY A 185 16.64 1.83 -8.61
C GLY A 185 15.92 0.48 -8.49
N ILE A 186 15.57 0.06 -7.29
CA ILE A 186 14.73 -1.13 -7.06
C ILE A 186 13.26 -0.70 -7.06
N SER A 187 12.43 -1.47 -7.75
CA SER A 187 10.98 -1.38 -7.67
C SER A 187 10.39 -2.73 -7.31
N SER A 188 9.43 -2.74 -6.39
CA SER A 188 8.69 -3.94 -5.97
C SER A 188 7.20 -3.72 -6.22
N THR A 189 6.58 -4.60 -6.98
CA THR A 189 5.16 -4.51 -7.35
C THR A 189 4.42 -5.76 -6.90
N ILE A 190 3.40 -5.58 -6.09
CA ILE A 190 2.43 -6.61 -5.70
C ILE A 190 1.19 -6.42 -6.58
N ARG A 191 0.77 -7.48 -7.27
CA ARG A 191 -0.48 -7.54 -8.03
C ARG A 191 -1.40 -8.56 -7.41
N ILE A 192 -2.58 -8.16 -7.00
CA ILE A 192 -3.56 -9.04 -6.36
C ILE A 192 -4.43 -9.65 -7.46
N SER A 193 -4.36 -10.97 -7.61
CA SER A 193 -5.09 -11.72 -8.62
C SER A 193 -6.48 -12.15 -8.14
N LYS A 194 -6.62 -12.45 -6.84
CA LYS A 194 -7.85 -12.89 -6.22
C LYS A 194 -7.89 -12.45 -4.77
N MET A 195 -9.06 -12.00 -4.33
CA MET A 195 -9.31 -11.64 -2.94
C MET A 195 -10.65 -12.21 -2.47
N LYS A 196 -10.68 -12.73 -1.24
CA LYS A 196 -11.88 -13.14 -0.53
C LYS A 196 -11.97 -12.38 0.77
N THR A 197 -13.12 -11.83 1.11
CA THR A 197 -13.42 -11.18 2.38
C THR A 197 -14.34 -12.05 3.23
N GLY A 198 -14.49 -11.73 4.51
CA GLY A 198 -15.32 -12.50 5.44
C GLY A 198 -14.67 -13.83 5.87
N VAL A 199 -13.34 -13.95 5.75
CA VAL A 199 -12.59 -15.14 6.15
C VAL A 199 -12.24 -15.00 7.62
N ASN A 200 -13.13 -15.48 8.51
CA ASN A 200 -12.96 -15.35 9.94
C ASN A 200 -12.10 -16.50 10.52
N GLN A 201 -10.79 -16.45 10.29
CA GLN A 201 -9.84 -17.38 10.89
C GLN A 201 -9.79 -17.22 12.43
N PRO A 202 -9.62 -18.31 13.22
CA PRO A 202 -9.38 -18.21 14.64
C PRO A 202 -8.04 -17.53 14.94
N ASP A 203 -7.90 -16.91 16.09
CA ASP A 203 -6.68 -16.17 16.44
C ASP A 203 -5.44 -17.08 16.51
N SER A 204 -5.61 -18.36 16.85
CA SER A 204 -4.55 -19.36 16.83
C SER A 204 -3.96 -19.64 15.44
N TYR A 205 -4.68 -19.30 14.37
CA TYR A 205 -4.18 -19.42 12.99
C TYR A 205 -3.01 -18.48 12.72
N PHE A 206 -2.94 -17.36 13.42
CA PHE A 206 -1.92 -16.32 13.25
C PHE A 206 -0.71 -16.49 14.17
N VAL A 207 -0.64 -17.62 14.88
CA VAL A 207 0.46 -17.97 15.78
C VAL A 207 1.20 -19.17 15.21
N PHE A 208 2.53 -19.11 15.23
CA PHE A 208 3.36 -20.27 14.87
C PHE A 208 3.12 -21.43 15.85
N ASN A 209 2.96 -22.62 15.31
CA ASN A 209 2.78 -23.84 16.10
C ASN A 209 3.97 -24.79 15.89
N GLU A 210 4.83 -24.92 16.89
CA GLU A 210 6.03 -25.77 16.84
C GLU A 210 5.73 -27.24 16.49
N LYS A 211 4.53 -27.73 16.83
CA LYS A 211 4.15 -29.13 16.53
C LYS A 211 4.02 -29.42 15.04
N ASP A 212 3.75 -28.40 14.25
CA ASP A 212 3.63 -28.53 12.80
C ASP A 212 5.01 -28.50 12.10
N TYR A 213 6.08 -28.13 12.86
CA TYR A 213 7.45 -27.96 12.39
C TYR A 213 8.46 -28.54 13.39
N PRO A 214 8.42 -29.88 13.64
CA PRO A 214 9.17 -30.49 14.75
C PRO A 214 10.69 -30.43 14.59
N ASP A 215 11.18 -30.28 13.36
CA ASP A 215 12.61 -30.22 13.04
C ASP A 215 13.15 -28.79 12.93
N ALA A 216 12.28 -27.78 13.10
CA ALA A 216 12.67 -26.38 12.92
C ALA A 216 13.49 -25.87 14.13
N GLU A 217 14.62 -25.24 13.84
CA GLU A 217 15.40 -24.51 14.83
C GLU A 217 14.76 -23.15 15.11
N ILE A 218 14.49 -22.86 16.39
CA ILE A 218 13.88 -21.58 16.79
C ILE A 218 14.97 -20.62 17.22
N ILE A 219 15.08 -19.49 16.50
CA ILE A 219 16.02 -18.40 16.76
C ILE A 219 15.23 -17.21 17.33
N ASP A 220 15.31 -16.98 18.64
CA ASP A 220 14.64 -15.85 19.29
C ASP A 220 15.52 -14.59 19.21
N LEU A 221 15.02 -13.58 18.50
CA LEU A 221 15.67 -12.30 18.25
C LEU A 221 15.02 -11.12 19.00
N ARG A 222 14.12 -11.41 19.94
CA ARG A 222 13.39 -10.37 20.70
C ARG A 222 14.22 -9.74 21.82
#